data_bdc68a8ecf5bfadf74a991e607f3f5e6
#
_entry.id   bdc68a8ecf5bfadf74a991e607f3f5e6
#
_cell.length_a   1.000
_cell.length_b   1.000
_cell.length_c   1.000
_cell.angle_alpha   90.00
_cell.angle_beta   90.00
_cell.angle_gamma   90.00
#
_symmetry.space_group_name_H-M   'P 1'
#
loop_
_entity.id
_entity.type
_entity.pdbx_description
1 polymer ?
#
loop_
_entity_poly.entity_id
_entity_poly.type
_entity_poly.pdbx_seq_one_letter_code
_entity_poly.pdbx_strand_id
1 'polypeptide(L)'
;MGRNRRREPQRARQRRREDSPEAADATPSDTSPVEDELEHPEAEPALPEPVEPEIVEAEPVLLEEDLDELLREDPSVVSDPLRLYLREIAEAPLLTPEEEVELAKRIKAGDMEALQRFVRANLRLVVSIAKRYVGRGLSLLDLIQEGNIGLMRAVEKFDWRRGYRFSTYATWWIRQAITRAIADQGRTIRLPVHMTDSITRYHRVVTQLAQELGRQPRPEEIAEALSVQPEKIAQIVRAAQRTVSLDRPLSEEDETSLGDLIADEVSQSPEEIAEESLMRRDILEALEALSPRERLVLQLRFGLTDGQPRTLAEVGDLLNISRERVRQIENEALRKLRRIARERLAEYYASI
;
A
#
# COMPACT_ATOMS: atom_id res chain seq x y z
N MET A 1 -37.17 41.03 -44.49
CA MET A 1 -36.45 41.11 -45.76
C MET A 1 -35.23 40.24 -45.63
N GLY A 2 -35.05 39.18 -46.21
CA GLY A 2 -35.23 38.58 -47.51
C GLY A 2 -34.05 37.66 -47.71
N ARG A 3 -34.36 36.41 -47.76
CA ARG A 3 -34.13 35.45 -48.86
C ARG A 3 -32.66 35.12 -49.13
N ASN A 4 -32.27 33.93 -49.07
CA ASN A 4 -32.57 32.63 -49.64
C ASN A 4 -31.33 31.97 -50.29
N ARG A 5 -31.21 30.71 -50.06
CA ARG A 5 -31.02 29.54 -50.94
C ARG A 5 -29.59 29.06 -51.21
N ARG A 6 -29.34 27.83 -50.71
CA ARG A 6 -29.27 26.55 -51.48
C ARG A 6 -28.02 26.44 -52.37
N ARG A 7 -27.20 25.41 -52.38
CA ARG A 7 -27.39 23.98 -52.67
C ARG A 7 -26.04 23.26 -52.58
N GLU A 8 -26.03 22.10 -52.02
CA GLU A 8 -25.24 20.93 -52.47
C GLU A 8 -25.57 20.56 -53.91
N PRO A 9 -24.86 19.65 -54.61
CA PRO A 9 -24.36 18.33 -54.22
C PRO A 9 -23.18 17.70 -55.05
N GLN A 10 -22.64 16.59 -54.47
CA GLN A 10 -22.43 15.28 -55.11
C GLN A 10 -21.22 14.94 -56.00
N ARG A 11 -20.66 13.76 -55.65
CA ARG A 11 -20.20 12.61 -56.47
C ARG A 11 -18.75 12.63 -56.97
N ALA A 12 -17.94 11.68 -56.53
CA ALA A 12 -17.75 10.24 -56.77
C ALA A 12 -16.77 9.93 -57.92
N ARG A 13 -15.91 8.99 -57.65
CA ARG A 13 -15.34 7.91 -58.48
C ARG A 13 -13.81 7.79 -58.30
N GLN A 14 -13.33 6.72 -57.61
CA GLN A 14 -12.99 5.39 -58.10
C GLN A 14 -11.90 5.35 -59.19
N ARG A 15 -10.83 4.68 -58.88
CA ARG A 15 -10.11 3.54 -59.52
C ARG A 15 -8.60 3.73 -59.40
N ARG A 16 -7.95 2.75 -58.78
CA ARG A 16 -7.36 1.48 -59.22
C ARG A 16 -5.87 1.58 -59.49
N ARG A 17 -5.16 0.70 -58.81
CA ARG A 17 -4.22 -0.34 -59.19
C ARG A 17 -2.72 0.00 -59.19
N GLU A 18 -2.08 -0.85 -58.43
CA GLU A 18 -0.98 -1.78 -58.74
C GLU A 18 0.40 -1.11 -58.87
N ASP A 19 1.36 -1.46 -58.07
CA ASP A 19 2.23 -2.62 -58.03
C ASP A 19 3.33 -2.45 -56.93
N SER A 20 3.66 -3.57 -56.25
CA SER A 20 4.88 -3.81 -55.52
C SER A 20 6.00 -4.16 -56.51
N PRO A 21 7.32 -4.28 -56.15
CA PRO A 21 7.84 -5.06 -55.02
C PRO A 21 9.20 -4.64 -54.41
N GLU A 22 9.57 -5.44 -53.36
CA GLU A 22 10.93 -5.82 -52.90
C GLU A 22 11.81 -4.78 -52.20
N ALA A 23 12.10 -5.03 -51.02
CA ALA A 23 12.92 -5.92 -50.18
C ALA A 23 14.10 -5.17 -49.55
N ALA A 24 14.24 -5.29 -48.25
CA ALA A 24 15.41 -5.67 -47.48
C ALA A 24 15.48 -4.98 -46.12
N ASP A 25 15.34 -5.82 -45.11
CA ASP A 25 16.21 -5.94 -43.93
C ASP A 25 16.41 -4.73 -43.03
N ALA A 26 15.68 -4.73 -41.89
CA ALA A 26 16.12 -4.10 -40.65
C ALA A 26 15.36 -4.71 -39.47
N THR A 27 16.12 -5.33 -38.61
CA THR A 27 15.76 -5.91 -37.30
C THR A 27 14.85 -5.01 -36.46
N PRO A 28 13.84 -5.57 -35.78
CA PRO A 28 13.01 -4.82 -34.87
C PRO A 28 13.67 -4.73 -33.50
N SER A 29 13.95 -3.53 -33.06
CA SER A 29 14.12 -3.22 -31.64
C SER A 29 12.73 -3.11 -30.99
N ASP A 30 12.38 -4.15 -30.26
CA ASP A 30 11.19 -4.30 -29.46
C ASP A 30 11.32 -3.42 -28.20
N THR A 31 10.72 -2.25 -28.22
CA THR A 31 10.41 -1.45 -27.03
C THR A 31 8.94 -1.08 -27.11
N SER A 32 8.11 -2.00 -26.68
CA SER A 32 6.73 -1.70 -26.32
C SER A 32 6.72 -0.79 -25.10
N PRO A 33 6.00 0.34 -25.11
CA PRO A 33 5.69 1.06 -23.89
C PRO A 33 4.77 0.19 -23.06
N VAL A 34 5.20 -0.10 -21.84
CA VAL A 34 4.31 -0.60 -20.78
C VAL A 34 3.27 0.48 -20.56
N GLU A 35 2.07 0.30 -21.05
CA GLU A 35 0.92 1.10 -20.68
C GLU A 35 0.69 0.84 -19.19
N ASP A 36 1.01 1.87 -18.42
CA ASP A 36 0.67 2.00 -17.00
C ASP A 36 -0.86 2.11 -16.95
N GLU A 37 -1.55 0.97 -16.83
CA GLU A 37 -2.96 0.93 -16.46
C GLU A 37 -3.08 1.54 -15.06
N LEU A 38 -3.32 2.84 -15.03
CA LEU A 38 -3.86 3.54 -13.88
C LEU A 38 -5.19 2.87 -13.54
N GLU A 39 -5.13 1.88 -12.64
CA GLU A 39 -6.29 1.34 -11.96
C GLU A 39 -7.06 2.52 -11.36
N HIS A 40 -8.22 2.79 -11.95
CA HIS A 40 -9.24 3.63 -11.32
C HIS A 40 -9.48 3.10 -9.90
N PRO A 41 -9.64 3.97 -8.89
CA PRO A 41 -10.01 3.52 -7.56
C PRO A 41 -11.34 2.76 -7.72
N GLU A 42 -11.26 1.44 -7.60
CA GLU A 42 -12.44 0.58 -7.54
C GLU A 42 -13.35 1.14 -6.45
N ALA A 43 -14.57 1.45 -6.84
CA ALA A 43 -15.65 1.74 -5.92
C ALA A 43 -15.60 0.69 -4.81
N GLU A 44 -15.62 1.13 -3.54
CA GLU A 44 -15.62 0.24 -2.37
C GLU A 44 -16.54 -0.95 -2.68
N PRO A 45 -16.05 -2.20 -2.68
CA PRO A 45 -16.90 -3.34 -2.96
C PRO A 45 -18.02 -3.30 -1.94
N ALA A 46 -19.25 -3.10 -2.41
CA ALA A 46 -20.43 -3.21 -1.60
C ALA A 46 -20.27 -4.48 -0.77
N LEU A 47 -20.40 -4.36 0.56
CA LEU A 47 -20.33 -5.50 1.46
C LEU A 47 -21.18 -6.61 0.85
N PRO A 48 -20.64 -7.83 0.63
CA PRO A 48 -21.46 -8.92 0.12
C PRO A 48 -22.70 -8.98 1.00
N GLU A 49 -23.88 -8.89 0.37
CA GLU A 49 -25.12 -9.08 1.11
C GLU A 49 -24.99 -10.41 1.85
N PRO A 50 -25.40 -10.47 3.12
CA PRO A 50 -25.23 -11.67 3.91
C PRO A 50 -25.94 -12.82 3.18
N VAL A 51 -25.17 -13.74 2.66
CA VAL A 51 -25.65 -15.10 2.40
C VAL A 51 -26.30 -15.50 3.71
N GLU A 52 -27.56 -15.97 3.68
CA GLU A 52 -28.33 -16.27 4.88
C GLU A 52 -27.44 -16.97 5.90
N PRO A 53 -27.29 -16.44 7.12
CA PRO A 53 -26.30 -16.94 8.05
C PRO A 53 -26.66 -18.41 8.34
N GLU A 54 -25.78 -19.33 7.95
CA GLU A 54 -25.77 -20.64 8.61
C GLU A 54 -25.85 -20.35 10.10
N ILE A 55 -26.81 -20.96 10.79
CA ILE A 55 -27.08 -20.70 12.21
C ILE A 55 -25.81 -21.05 12.97
N VAL A 56 -24.96 -20.05 13.14
CA VAL A 56 -23.80 -20.13 14.02
C VAL A 56 -24.37 -20.12 15.42
N GLU A 57 -24.09 -21.16 16.19
CA GLU A 57 -24.47 -21.24 17.60
C GLU A 57 -24.10 -19.87 18.26
N ALA A 58 -25.10 -19.33 18.98
CA ALA A 58 -24.91 -18.04 19.64
C ALA A 58 -23.74 -18.15 20.62
N GLU A 59 -22.72 -17.30 20.42
CA GLU A 59 -21.56 -17.31 21.30
C GLU A 59 -21.98 -16.93 22.72
N PRO A 60 -21.45 -17.59 23.75
CA PRO A 60 -21.73 -17.21 25.13
C PRO A 60 -21.28 -15.76 25.36
N VAL A 61 -22.22 -14.94 25.84
CA VAL A 61 -21.90 -13.60 26.32
C VAL A 61 -21.06 -13.75 27.58
N LEU A 62 -19.93 -13.03 27.67
CA LEU A 62 -19.06 -13.03 28.85
C LEU A 62 -19.88 -12.72 30.11
N LEU A 63 -19.78 -13.59 31.09
CA LEU A 63 -20.29 -13.35 32.43
C LEU A 63 -19.38 -12.34 33.18
N GLU A 64 -19.83 -11.84 34.31
CA GLU A 64 -19.02 -10.93 35.14
C GLU A 64 -17.71 -11.56 35.59
N GLU A 65 -17.74 -12.87 35.91
CA GLU A 65 -16.58 -13.66 36.29
C GLU A 65 -15.51 -13.71 35.18
N ASP A 66 -15.93 -13.84 33.91
CA ASP A 66 -15.02 -13.84 32.76
C ASP A 66 -14.38 -12.47 32.53
N LEU A 67 -15.10 -11.37 32.80
CA LEU A 67 -14.56 -10.01 32.75
C LEU A 67 -13.54 -9.76 33.86
N ASP A 68 -13.83 -10.26 35.08
CA ASP A 68 -12.90 -10.19 36.20
C ASP A 68 -11.63 -11.01 35.97
N GLU A 69 -11.74 -12.14 35.30
CA GLU A 69 -10.60 -12.97 34.87
C GLU A 69 -9.74 -12.21 33.86
N LEU A 70 -10.33 -11.57 32.86
CA LEU A 70 -9.65 -10.69 31.90
C LEU A 70 -8.91 -9.54 32.58
N LEU A 71 -9.51 -8.95 33.64
CA LEU A 71 -8.88 -7.87 34.41
C LEU A 71 -7.70 -8.34 35.26
N ARG A 72 -7.61 -9.66 35.58
CA ARG A 72 -6.53 -10.29 36.31
C ARG A 72 -5.42 -10.84 35.40
N GLU A 73 -5.71 -11.02 34.12
CA GLU A 73 -4.69 -11.41 33.13
C GLU A 73 -3.57 -10.35 33.06
N ASP A 74 -2.43 -10.76 32.58
CA ASP A 74 -1.14 -10.06 32.57
C ASP A 74 -1.25 -8.54 32.33
N PRO A 75 -0.63 -7.71 33.18
CA PRO A 75 -0.61 -6.25 33.03
C PRO A 75 -0.06 -5.76 31.69
N SER A 76 0.69 -6.60 30.98
CA SER A 76 1.24 -6.30 29.66
C SER A 76 0.20 -6.34 28.53
N VAL A 77 -0.90 -7.06 28.72
CA VAL A 77 -1.97 -7.24 27.71
C VAL A 77 -3.12 -6.23 27.93
N VAL A 78 -3.33 -5.80 29.18
CA VAL A 78 -4.45 -4.96 29.58
C VAL A 78 -3.94 -3.56 29.93
N SER A 79 -4.06 -2.62 28.97
CA SER A 79 -3.77 -1.20 29.21
C SER A 79 -4.79 -0.56 30.17
N ASP A 80 -4.40 0.50 30.89
CA ASP A 80 -5.31 1.23 31.79
C ASP A 80 -6.63 1.70 31.10
N PRO A 81 -6.63 2.18 29.83
CA PRO A 81 -7.87 2.50 29.11
C PRO A 81 -8.78 1.29 28.90
N LEU A 82 -8.21 0.09 28.67
CA LEU A 82 -9.00 -1.12 28.49
C LEU A 82 -9.67 -1.55 29.80
N ARG A 83 -8.97 -1.43 30.93
CA ARG A 83 -9.54 -1.71 32.27
C ARG A 83 -10.72 -0.80 32.57
N LEU A 84 -10.59 0.48 32.28
CA LEU A 84 -11.67 1.44 32.46
C LEU A 84 -12.88 1.06 31.59
N TYR A 85 -12.66 0.77 30.32
CA TYR A 85 -13.70 0.36 29.40
C TYR A 85 -14.42 -0.93 29.87
N LEU A 86 -13.68 -1.97 30.26
CA LEU A 86 -14.25 -3.23 30.73
C LEU A 86 -15.11 -3.03 31.98
N ARG A 87 -14.71 -2.14 32.88
CA ARG A 87 -15.49 -1.77 34.07
C ARG A 87 -16.79 -1.06 33.72
N GLU A 88 -16.73 -0.11 32.77
CA GLU A 88 -17.94 0.61 32.33
C GLU A 88 -18.97 -0.30 31.67
N ILE A 89 -18.52 -1.28 30.85
CA ILE A 89 -19.45 -2.20 30.19
C ILE A 89 -20.04 -3.25 31.15
N ALA A 90 -19.33 -3.55 32.25
CA ALA A 90 -19.83 -4.49 33.28
C ALA A 90 -21.07 -3.95 34.00
N GLU A 91 -21.20 -2.62 34.11
CA GLU A 91 -22.35 -1.96 34.79
C GLU A 91 -23.68 -2.09 34.01
N ALA A 92 -23.62 -2.39 32.70
CA ALA A 92 -24.81 -2.51 31.86
C ALA A 92 -25.53 -3.85 32.07
N PRO A 93 -26.81 -3.87 32.44
CA PRO A 93 -27.55 -5.11 32.62
C PRO A 93 -27.79 -5.81 31.29
N LEU A 94 -27.77 -7.16 31.31
CA LEU A 94 -28.11 -7.97 30.13
C LEU A 94 -29.63 -7.83 29.85
N LEU A 95 -29.97 -7.84 28.55
CA LEU A 95 -31.36 -7.74 28.09
C LEU A 95 -32.06 -9.13 28.06
N THR A 96 -33.33 -9.13 28.49
CA THR A 96 -34.20 -10.28 28.25
C THR A 96 -34.68 -10.31 26.80
N PRO A 97 -35.15 -11.48 26.28
CA PRO A 97 -35.68 -11.58 24.92
C PRO A 97 -36.81 -10.61 24.61
N GLU A 98 -37.67 -10.34 25.62
CA GLU A 98 -38.77 -9.44 25.48
C GLU A 98 -38.30 -7.98 25.39
N GLU A 99 -37.31 -7.59 26.20
CA GLU A 99 -36.68 -6.26 26.14
C GLU A 99 -35.91 -6.06 24.80
N GLU A 100 -35.26 -7.08 24.26
CA GLU A 100 -34.62 -7.01 22.94
C GLU A 100 -35.65 -6.61 21.87
N VAL A 101 -36.83 -7.24 21.87
CA VAL A 101 -37.92 -6.96 20.91
C VAL A 101 -38.52 -5.58 21.12
N GLU A 102 -38.73 -5.17 22.35
CA GLU A 102 -39.29 -3.84 22.70
C GLU A 102 -38.33 -2.73 22.24
N LEU A 103 -37.06 -2.81 22.63
CA LEU A 103 -36.06 -1.85 22.25
C LEU A 103 -35.85 -1.81 20.72
N ALA A 104 -35.86 -2.97 20.04
CA ALA A 104 -35.74 -3.01 18.59
C ALA A 104 -36.92 -2.31 17.87
N LYS A 105 -38.13 -2.38 18.43
CA LYS A 105 -39.29 -1.61 17.91
C LYS A 105 -39.08 -0.11 18.09
N ARG A 106 -38.62 0.34 19.27
CA ARG A 106 -38.34 1.75 19.56
C ARG A 106 -37.22 2.30 18.69
N ILE A 107 -36.17 1.54 18.46
CA ILE A 107 -35.04 1.91 17.54
C ILE A 107 -35.58 2.15 16.12
N LYS A 108 -36.46 1.28 15.60
CA LYS A 108 -37.07 1.51 14.26
C LYS A 108 -38.01 2.75 14.24
N ALA A 109 -38.51 3.19 15.37
CA ALA A 109 -39.25 4.45 15.50
C ALA A 109 -38.35 5.69 15.65
N GLY A 110 -37.00 5.51 15.65
CA GLY A 110 -36.04 6.60 15.73
C GLY A 110 -35.61 6.99 17.15
N ASP A 111 -35.87 6.16 18.14
CA ASP A 111 -35.50 6.44 19.53
C ASP A 111 -34.02 6.19 19.80
N MET A 112 -33.26 7.27 19.97
CA MET A 112 -31.81 7.24 20.21
C MET A 112 -31.43 6.72 21.60
N GLU A 113 -32.29 6.91 22.61
CA GLU A 113 -32.03 6.36 23.95
C GLU A 113 -32.17 4.85 23.97
N ALA A 114 -33.18 4.33 23.26
CA ALA A 114 -33.32 2.89 23.05
C ALA A 114 -32.12 2.29 22.32
N LEU A 115 -31.60 2.98 21.31
CA LEU A 115 -30.39 2.57 20.57
C LEU A 115 -29.18 2.48 21.51
N GLN A 116 -28.91 3.53 22.28
CA GLN A 116 -27.79 3.57 23.22
C GLN A 116 -27.90 2.46 24.28
N ARG A 117 -29.09 2.26 24.86
CA ARG A 117 -29.32 1.19 25.83
C ARG A 117 -29.09 -0.19 25.21
N PHE A 118 -29.59 -0.41 23.99
CA PHE A 118 -29.46 -1.67 23.28
C PHE A 118 -27.99 -2.00 22.96
N VAL A 119 -27.23 -1.00 22.45
CA VAL A 119 -25.80 -1.16 22.15
C VAL A 119 -25.01 -1.43 23.43
N ARG A 120 -25.19 -0.62 24.50
CA ARG A 120 -24.46 -0.80 25.78
C ARG A 120 -24.63 -2.19 26.36
N ALA A 121 -25.86 -2.71 26.37
CA ALA A 121 -26.15 -4.06 26.91
C ALA A 121 -25.46 -5.20 26.11
N ASN A 122 -25.05 -4.93 24.85
CA ASN A 122 -24.44 -5.93 24.00
C ASN A 122 -22.91 -5.75 23.80
N LEU A 123 -22.27 -4.74 24.45
CA LEU A 123 -20.81 -4.55 24.35
C LEU A 123 -20.01 -5.75 24.88
N ARG A 124 -20.52 -6.44 25.90
CA ARG A 124 -19.91 -7.67 26.45
C ARG A 124 -19.79 -8.79 25.41
N LEU A 125 -20.76 -8.88 24.49
CA LEU A 125 -20.69 -9.84 23.36
C LEU A 125 -19.54 -9.49 22.41
N VAL A 126 -19.27 -8.21 22.16
CA VAL A 126 -18.15 -7.78 21.32
C VAL A 126 -16.82 -8.21 21.93
N VAL A 127 -16.62 -8.01 23.24
CA VAL A 127 -15.40 -8.40 23.95
C VAL A 127 -15.17 -9.92 23.87
N SER A 128 -16.22 -10.74 24.07
CA SER A 128 -16.12 -12.22 23.98
C SER A 128 -15.63 -12.69 22.62
N ILE A 129 -16.06 -12.01 21.55
CA ILE A 129 -15.64 -12.33 20.19
C ILE A 129 -14.21 -11.80 19.93
N ALA A 130 -13.90 -10.54 20.31
CA ALA A 130 -12.63 -9.89 20.07
C ALA A 130 -11.45 -10.60 20.77
N LYS A 131 -11.64 -11.13 21.98
CA LYS A 131 -10.61 -11.88 22.75
C LYS A 131 -9.97 -12.99 21.90
N ARG A 132 -10.69 -13.65 21.03
CA ARG A 132 -10.20 -14.76 20.19
C ARG A 132 -9.33 -14.31 19.00
N TYR A 133 -9.29 -13.02 18.74
CA TYR A 133 -8.52 -12.44 17.63
C TYR A 133 -7.25 -11.70 18.09
N VAL A 134 -6.95 -11.74 19.39
CA VAL A 134 -5.71 -11.15 19.97
C VAL A 134 -4.47 -11.79 19.36
N GLY A 135 -3.39 -10.99 19.20
CA GLY A 135 -2.11 -11.43 18.62
C GLY A 135 -2.07 -11.47 17.10
N ARG A 136 -3.11 -10.97 16.41
CA ARG A 136 -3.17 -10.95 14.94
C ARG A 136 -2.74 -9.62 14.30
N GLY A 137 -2.10 -8.73 15.07
CA GLY A 137 -1.54 -7.46 14.56
C GLY A 137 -2.28 -6.20 15.03
N LEU A 138 -3.44 -6.35 15.70
CA LEU A 138 -4.16 -5.27 16.34
C LEU A 138 -4.23 -5.47 17.85
N SER A 139 -4.29 -4.37 18.61
CA SER A 139 -4.51 -4.43 20.06
C SER A 139 -5.92 -4.92 20.38
N LEU A 140 -6.14 -5.48 21.59
CA LEU A 140 -7.48 -5.91 21.99
C LEU A 140 -8.48 -4.75 21.97
N LEU A 141 -8.06 -3.55 22.36
CA LEU A 141 -8.92 -2.38 22.35
C LEU A 141 -9.36 -1.99 20.92
N ASP A 142 -8.44 -2.04 19.97
CA ASP A 142 -8.76 -1.75 18.56
C ASP A 142 -9.72 -2.81 17.98
N LEU A 143 -9.49 -4.09 18.30
CA LEU A 143 -10.40 -5.17 17.90
C LEU A 143 -11.81 -4.97 18.47
N ILE A 144 -11.91 -4.52 19.72
CA ILE A 144 -13.19 -4.20 20.36
C ILE A 144 -13.88 -3.03 19.64
N GLN A 145 -13.14 -1.96 19.32
CA GLN A 145 -13.73 -0.79 18.64
C GLN A 145 -14.22 -1.13 17.22
N GLU A 146 -13.46 -1.88 16.47
CA GLU A 146 -13.90 -2.38 15.16
C GLU A 146 -15.12 -3.33 15.30
N GLY A 147 -15.11 -4.17 16.33
CA GLY A 147 -16.26 -5.01 16.68
C GLY A 147 -17.50 -4.19 17.07
N ASN A 148 -17.34 -3.07 17.78
CA ASN A 148 -18.42 -2.15 18.12
C ASN A 148 -19.05 -1.51 16.88
N ILE A 149 -18.23 -1.18 15.85
CA ILE A 149 -18.75 -0.71 14.56
C ILE A 149 -19.60 -1.81 13.90
N GLY A 150 -19.15 -3.07 13.96
CA GLY A 150 -19.93 -4.23 13.50
C GLY A 150 -21.25 -4.38 14.29
N LEU A 151 -21.23 -4.22 15.62
CA LEU A 151 -22.40 -4.27 16.48
C LEU A 151 -23.42 -3.18 16.09
N MET A 152 -22.99 -1.93 15.89
CA MET A 152 -23.88 -0.85 15.48
C MET A 152 -24.59 -1.15 14.16
N ARG A 153 -23.86 -1.66 13.16
CA ARG A 153 -24.45 -2.12 11.89
C ARG A 153 -25.46 -3.28 12.10
N ALA A 154 -25.16 -4.18 13.02
CA ALA A 154 -26.08 -5.26 13.34
C ALA A 154 -27.40 -4.74 13.95
N VAL A 155 -27.32 -3.75 14.84
CA VAL A 155 -28.51 -3.14 15.47
C VAL A 155 -29.40 -2.47 14.43
N GLU A 156 -28.82 -1.70 13.50
CA GLU A 156 -29.55 -1.01 12.44
C GLU A 156 -30.33 -1.99 11.53
N LYS A 157 -29.72 -3.16 11.22
CA LYS A 157 -30.27 -4.15 10.31
C LYS A 157 -31.07 -5.26 10.98
N PHE A 158 -31.17 -5.27 12.30
CA PHE A 158 -31.86 -6.32 13.05
C PHE A 158 -33.37 -6.32 12.80
N ASP A 159 -33.92 -7.53 12.52
CA ASP A 159 -35.36 -7.74 12.38
C ASP A 159 -35.86 -8.76 13.42
N TRP A 160 -36.50 -8.25 14.48
CA TRP A 160 -37.08 -9.05 15.57
C TRP A 160 -38.21 -9.98 15.09
N ARG A 161 -38.80 -9.74 13.91
CA ARG A 161 -39.91 -10.54 13.38
C ARG A 161 -39.50 -11.95 13.01
N ARG A 162 -38.20 -12.16 12.78
CA ARG A 162 -37.62 -13.47 12.45
C ARG A 162 -37.55 -14.41 13.65
N GLY A 163 -37.76 -13.95 14.89
CA GLY A 163 -37.80 -14.76 16.10
C GLY A 163 -36.46 -15.25 16.63
N TYR A 164 -35.33 -14.86 16.02
CA TYR A 164 -34.00 -15.22 16.52
C TYR A 164 -33.52 -14.22 17.56
N ARG A 165 -32.63 -14.69 18.47
CA ARG A 165 -31.93 -13.81 19.41
C ARG A 165 -31.02 -12.84 18.67
N PHE A 166 -30.91 -11.62 19.20
CA PHE A 166 -30.03 -10.61 18.63
C PHE A 166 -28.56 -11.07 18.58
N SER A 167 -28.07 -11.76 19.64
CA SER A 167 -26.69 -12.26 19.72
C SER A 167 -26.31 -13.15 18.54
N THR A 168 -27.21 -14.04 18.09
CA THR A 168 -26.98 -14.93 16.93
C THR A 168 -26.72 -14.12 15.65
N TYR A 169 -27.48 -13.06 15.43
CA TYR A 169 -27.33 -12.19 14.27
C TYR A 169 -26.11 -11.27 14.38
N ALA A 170 -25.90 -10.65 15.55
CA ALA A 170 -24.82 -9.70 15.80
C ALA A 170 -23.44 -10.35 15.71
N THR A 171 -23.28 -11.61 16.15
CA THR A 171 -22.01 -12.36 16.09
C THR A 171 -21.42 -12.36 14.70
N TRP A 172 -22.25 -12.51 13.66
CA TRP A 172 -21.76 -12.49 12.27
C TRP A 172 -21.19 -11.11 11.88
N TRP A 173 -21.91 -10.02 12.20
CA TRP A 173 -21.47 -8.67 11.89
C TRP A 173 -20.22 -8.26 12.65
N ILE A 174 -20.15 -8.59 13.94
CA ILE A 174 -18.99 -8.33 14.78
C ILE A 174 -17.77 -9.08 14.24
N ARG A 175 -17.91 -10.37 13.95
CA ARG A 175 -16.84 -11.20 13.40
C ARG A 175 -16.35 -10.66 12.06
N GLN A 176 -17.26 -10.30 11.18
CA GLN A 176 -16.94 -9.73 9.86
C GLN A 176 -16.17 -8.40 10.00
N ALA A 177 -16.61 -7.51 10.88
CA ALA A 177 -15.93 -6.23 11.12
C ALA A 177 -14.51 -6.45 11.66
N ILE A 178 -14.33 -7.29 12.68
CA ILE A 178 -13.02 -7.62 13.25
C ILE A 178 -12.10 -8.26 12.21
N THR A 179 -12.57 -9.25 11.44
CA THR A 179 -11.74 -9.93 10.45
C THR A 179 -11.32 -8.98 9.34
N ARG A 180 -12.22 -8.12 8.89
CA ARG A 180 -11.91 -7.09 7.90
C ARG A 180 -10.89 -6.09 8.44
N ALA A 181 -11.05 -5.60 9.66
CA ALA A 181 -10.09 -4.68 10.28
C ALA A 181 -8.70 -5.30 10.41
N ILE A 182 -8.59 -6.58 10.78
CA ILE A 182 -7.30 -7.30 10.80
C ILE A 182 -6.67 -7.38 9.41
N ALA A 183 -7.46 -7.63 8.37
CA ALA A 183 -6.96 -7.68 6.99
C ALA A 183 -6.47 -6.29 6.52
N ASP A 184 -7.20 -5.24 6.90
CA ASP A 184 -6.94 -3.86 6.45
C ASP A 184 -5.85 -3.14 7.24
N GLN A 185 -5.74 -3.39 8.54
CA GLN A 185 -4.89 -2.61 9.47
C GLN A 185 -3.89 -3.46 10.25
N GLY A 186 -4.01 -4.79 10.25
CA GLY A 186 -3.19 -5.69 11.07
C GLY A 186 -1.71 -5.82 10.63
N ARG A 187 -1.28 -5.14 9.55
CA ARG A 187 0.08 -5.18 9.01
C ARG A 187 0.60 -3.79 8.71
N THR A 188 1.88 -3.54 8.97
CA THR A 188 2.57 -2.29 8.62
C THR A 188 2.54 -2.05 7.11
N ILE A 189 2.75 -3.09 6.30
CA ILE A 189 2.56 -3.05 4.85
C ILE A 189 1.24 -3.73 4.56
N ARG A 190 0.23 -2.94 4.16
CA ARG A 190 -1.12 -3.42 3.85
C ARG A 190 -1.11 -4.44 2.71
N LEU A 191 -1.86 -5.50 2.86
CA LEU A 191 -2.12 -6.49 1.80
C LEU A 191 -3.60 -6.45 1.39
N PRO A 192 -3.91 -6.73 0.11
CA PRO A 192 -5.29 -6.91 -0.32
C PRO A 192 -5.97 -8.08 0.44
N VAL A 193 -7.28 -7.96 0.66
CA VAL A 193 -8.06 -8.94 1.44
C VAL A 193 -7.90 -10.37 0.89
N HIS A 194 -7.96 -10.53 -0.44
CA HIS A 194 -7.80 -11.85 -1.07
C HIS A 194 -6.42 -12.50 -0.81
N MET A 195 -5.36 -11.68 -0.64
CA MET A 195 -4.03 -12.21 -0.25
C MET A 195 -4.02 -12.64 1.22
N THR A 196 -4.66 -11.88 2.10
CA THR A 196 -4.81 -12.24 3.53
C THR A 196 -5.59 -13.55 3.69
N ASP A 197 -6.65 -13.74 2.90
CA ASP A 197 -7.41 -15.00 2.85
C ASP A 197 -6.56 -16.16 2.33
N SER A 198 -5.77 -15.92 1.28
CA SER A 198 -4.86 -16.91 0.73
C SER A 198 -3.79 -17.34 1.74
N ILE A 199 -3.22 -16.39 2.48
CA ILE A 199 -2.26 -16.65 3.56
C ILE A 199 -2.93 -17.44 4.70
N THR A 200 -4.15 -17.11 5.07
CA THR A 200 -4.89 -17.82 6.12
C THR A 200 -5.19 -19.27 5.71
N ARG A 201 -5.61 -19.50 4.47
CA ARG A 201 -5.81 -20.87 3.91
C ARG A 201 -4.48 -21.62 3.86
N TYR A 202 -3.40 -20.99 3.42
CA TYR A 202 -2.07 -21.57 3.39
C TYR A 202 -1.64 -22.07 4.78
N HIS A 203 -1.73 -21.22 5.81
CA HIS A 203 -1.37 -21.64 7.17
C HIS A 203 -2.23 -22.79 7.70
N ARG A 204 -3.54 -22.77 7.41
CA ARG A 204 -4.44 -23.85 7.82
C ARG A 204 -4.02 -25.20 7.19
N VAL A 205 -3.78 -25.21 5.87
CA VAL A 205 -3.36 -26.40 5.13
C VAL A 205 -1.98 -26.88 5.58
N VAL A 206 -1.02 -25.98 5.80
CA VAL A 206 0.30 -26.33 6.34
C VAL A 206 0.18 -27.01 7.71
N THR A 207 -0.64 -26.47 8.62
CA THR A 207 -0.85 -27.07 9.94
C THR A 207 -1.51 -28.44 9.85
N GLN A 208 -2.53 -28.58 9.00
CA GLN A 208 -3.21 -29.86 8.79
C GLN A 208 -2.25 -30.90 8.20
N LEU A 209 -1.56 -30.60 7.12
CA LEU A 209 -0.60 -31.53 6.51
C LEU A 209 0.56 -31.88 7.43
N ALA A 210 1.02 -30.94 8.25
CA ALA A 210 2.06 -31.20 9.26
C ALA A 210 1.59 -32.20 10.32
N GLN A 211 0.32 -32.15 10.72
CA GLN A 211 -0.28 -33.11 11.65
C GLN A 211 -0.43 -34.49 11.00
N GLU A 212 -0.88 -34.57 9.76
CA GLU A 212 -1.07 -35.81 9.02
C GLU A 212 0.25 -36.52 8.68
N LEU A 213 1.26 -35.73 8.23
CA LEU A 213 2.55 -36.29 7.80
C LEU A 213 3.56 -36.46 8.92
N GLY A 214 3.35 -35.86 10.11
CA GLY A 214 4.33 -35.83 11.20
C GLY A 214 5.64 -35.07 10.89
N ARG A 215 5.69 -34.30 9.80
CA ARG A 215 6.80 -33.46 9.34
C ARG A 215 6.31 -32.19 8.66
N GLN A 216 7.19 -31.25 8.42
CA GLN A 216 6.84 -30.09 7.60
C GLN A 216 6.53 -30.52 6.14
N PRO A 217 5.39 -30.07 5.58
CA PRO A 217 5.01 -30.37 4.20
C PRO A 217 5.91 -29.65 3.20
N ARG A 218 6.13 -30.27 2.05
CA ARG A 218 6.84 -29.65 0.94
C ARG A 218 5.96 -28.67 0.17
N PRO A 219 6.55 -27.65 -0.51
CA PRO A 219 5.75 -26.70 -1.29
C PRO A 219 4.84 -27.35 -2.34
N GLU A 220 5.26 -28.47 -2.94
CA GLU A 220 4.49 -29.23 -3.91
C GLU A 220 3.27 -29.88 -3.28
N GLU A 221 3.38 -30.46 -2.07
CA GLU A 221 2.30 -31.06 -1.31
C GLU A 221 1.25 -30.03 -0.90
N ILE A 222 1.70 -28.83 -0.52
CA ILE A 222 0.82 -27.69 -0.21
C ILE A 222 0.11 -27.20 -1.47
N ALA A 223 0.81 -27.11 -2.60
CA ALA A 223 0.25 -26.68 -3.87
C ALA A 223 -0.86 -27.62 -4.35
N GLU A 224 -0.65 -28.94 -4.20
CA GLU A 224 -1.65 -29.97 -4.52
C GLU A 224 -2.88 -29.84 -3.62
N ALA A 225 -2.69 -29.71 -2.31
CA ALA A 225 -3.78 -29.57 -1.34
C ALA A 225 -4.61 -28.29 -1.54
N LEU A 226 -3.98 -27.19 -1.96
CA LEU A 226 -4.63 -25.91 -2.27
C LEU A 226 -5.16 -25.84 -3.72
N SER A 227 -4.83 -26.82 -4.57
CA SER A 227 -5.14 -26.85 -6.01
C SER A 227 -4.62 -25.59 -6.74
N VAL A 228 -3.39 -25.17 -6.42
CA VAL A 228 -2.73 -24.00 -7.03
C VAL A 228 -1.35 -24.38 -7.58
N GLN A 229 -0.82 -23.55 -8.46
CA GLN A 229 0.53 -23.76 -9.00
C GLN A 229 1.61 -23.47 -7.94
N PRO A 230 2.75 -24.20 -7.94
CA PRO A 230 3.83 -24.02 -6.96
C PRO A 230 4.41 -22.59 -6.93
N GLU A 231 4.44 -21.91 -8.07
CA GLU A 231 4.90 -20.51 -8.17
C GLU A 231 4.02 -19.57 -7.32
N LYS A 232 2.72 -19.82 -7.28
CA LYS A 232 1.78 -19.04 -6.44
C LYS A 232 2.02 -19.26 -4.95
N ILE A 233 2.44 -20.46 -4.54
CA ILE A 233 2.83 -20.73 -3.15
C ILE A 233 4.05 -19.87 -2.78
N ALA A 234 5.05 -19.77 -3.65
CA ALA A 234 6.22 -18.93 -3.40
C ALA A 234 5.84 -17.43 -3.25
N GLN A 235 4.87 -16.95 -4.04
CA GLN A 235 4.34 -15.59 -3.89
C GLN A 235 3.61 -15.40 -2.55
N ILE A 236 2.76 -16.36 -2.15
CA ILE A 236 2.04 -16.31 -0.87
C ILE A 236 3.04 -16.30 0.29
N VAL A 237 4.07 -17.14 0.27
CA VAL A 237 5.11 -17.20 1.31
C VAL A 237 5.88 -15.87 1.41
N ARG A 238 6.26 -15.25 0.29
CA ARG A 238 6.90 -13.93 0.29
C ARG A 238 5.98 -12.86 0.88
N ALA A 239 4.71 -12.84 0.47
CA ALA A 239 3.73 -11.89 1.00
C ALA A 239 3.39 -12.14 2.48
N ALA A 240 3.52 -13.38 2.97
CA ALA A 240 3.27 -13.74 4.37
C ALA A 240 4.35 -13.19 5.33
N GLN A 241 5.54 -12.85 4.85
CA GLN A 241 6.61 -12.29 5.68
C GLN A 241 6.14 -11.03 6.40
N ARG A 242 6.51 -10.91 7.68
CA ARG A 242 6.23 -9.72 8.50
C ARG A 242 7.47 -8.88 8.65
N THR A 243 7.28 -7.58 8.76
CA THR A 243 8.34 -6.63 9.11
C THR A 243 8.80 -6.88 10.55
N VAL A 244 10.08 -6.66 10.81
CA VAL A 244 10.70 -6.73 12.14
C VAL A 244 11.12 -5.32 12.53
N SER A 245 11.01 -4.96 13.83
CA SER A 245 11.46 -3.66 14.31
C SER A 245 12.98 -3.54 14.20
N LEU A 246 13.46 -2.39 13.74
CA LEU A 246 14.88 -2.06 13.73
C LEU A 246 15.42 -1.82 15.14
N ASP A 247 14.57 -1.40 16.09
CA ASP A 247 14.94 -1.19 17.48
C ASP A 247 15.01 -2.51 18.28
N ARG A 248 14.80 -3.65 17.63
CA ARG A 248 14.90 -4.94 18.30
C ARG A 248 16.34 -5.19 18.78
N PRO A 249 16.56 -5.41 20.10
CA PRO A 249 17.88 -5.75 20.59
C PRO A 249 18.36 -7.09 20.02
N LEU A 250 19.63 -7.20 19.73
CA LEU A 250 20.26 -8.42 19.22
C LEU A 250 20.46 -9.47 20.32
N SER A 251 20.73 -9.02 21.53
CA SER A 251 20.90 -9.85 22.70
C SER A 251 20.25 -9.14 23.90
N GLU A 252 19.92 -9.89 24.96
CA GLU A 252 19.38 -9.32 26.21
C GLU A 252 20.39 -8.49 26.99
N GLU A 253 21.69 -8.68 26.75
CA GLU A 253 22.80 -8.02 27.45
C GLU A 253 23.37 -6.82 26.66
N ASP A 254 23.10 -6.73 25.36
CA ASP A 254 23.64 -5.69 24.49
C ASP A 254 22.60 -4.58 24.22
N GLU A 255 23.00 -3.33 24.31
CA GLU A 255 22.21 -2.16 23.92
C GLU A 255 22.12 -2.01 22.39
N THR A 256 22.84 -2.86 21.62
CA THR A 256 22.90 -2.78 20.15
C THR A 256 21.59 -3.27 19.53
N SER A 257 21.03 -2.44 18.67
CA SER A 257 19.79 -2.76 17.93
C SER A 257 20.08 -3.39 16.57
N LEU A 258 19.08 -4.04 15.98
CA LEU A 258 19.18 -4.56 14.60
C LEU A 258 19.48 -3.44 13.60
N GLY A 259 18.99 -2.22 13.86
CA GLY A 259 19.22 -1.05 13.02
C GLY A 259 20.68 -0.63 12.93
N ASP A 260 21.44 -0.82 14.02
CA ASP A 260 22.87 -0.43 14.08
C ASP A 260 23.76 -1.30 13.19
N LEU A 261 23.27 -2.49 12.76
CA LEU A 261 24.00 -3.38 11.85
C LEU A 261 23.78 -3.08 10.36
N ILE A 262 22.81 -2.23 10.04
CA ILE A 262 22.46 -1.92 8.66
C ILE A 262 23.32 -0.75 8.19
N ALA A 263 24.16 -1.00 7.19
CA ALA A 263 24.98 0.03 6.58
C ALA A 263 24.10 1.07 5.81
N ASP A 264 24.51 2.33 5.86
CA ASP A 264 23.93 3.38 5.04
C ASP A 264 24.54 3.31 3.63
N GLU A 265 23.75 2.83 2.67
CA GLU A 265 24.11 2.72 1.25
C GLU A 265 23.74 3.98 0.43
N VAL A 266 23.03 4.94 1.04
CA VAL A 266 22.52 6.12 0.34
C VAL A 266 23.45 7.32 0.49
N SER A 267 24.07 7.47 1.65
CA SER A 267 25.00 8.56 1.90
C SER A 267 26.32 8.31 1.16
N GLN A 268 26.77 9.33 0.43
CA GLN A 268 28.06 9.28 -0.25
C GLN A 268 29.19 9.14 0.76
N SER A 269 30.18 8.33 0.43
CA SER A 269 31.38 8.20 1.27
C SER A 269 32.19 9.50 1.28
N PRO A 270 32.95 9.80 2.35
CA PRO A 270 33.84 10.96 2.36
C PRO A 270 34.82 11.00 1.20
N GLU A 271 35.25 9.83 0.71
CA GLU A 271 36.13 9.68 -0.45
C GLU A 271 35.43 10.12 -1.72
N GLU A 272 34.20 9.67 -1.97
CA GLU A 272 33.37 10.07 -3.12
C GLU A 272 33.11 11.58 -3.14
N ILE A 273 32.78 12.18 -1.98
CA ILE A 273 32.59 13.63 -1.86
C ILE A 273 33.87 14.39 -2.18
N ALA A 274 35.03 13.88 -1.69
CA ALA A 274 36.32 14.49 -1.97
C ALA A 274 36.67 14.39 -3.47
N GLU A 275 36.47 13.25 -4.11
CA GLU A 275 36.69 13.05 -5.54
C GLU A 275 35.79 13.95 -6.40
N GLU A 276 34.49 14.05 -6.07
CA GLU A 276 33.55 14.95 -6.76
C GLU A 276 33.99 16.42 -6.62
N SER A 277 34.43 16.82 -5.42
CA SER A 277 34.92 18.18 -5.18
C SER A 277 36.19 18.50 -5.96
N LEU A 278 37.10 17.54 -6.05
CA LEU A 278 38.34 17.67 -6.85
C LEU A 278 38.00 17.76 -8.35
N MET A 279 37.15 16.84 -8.84
CA MET A 279 36.69 16.85 -10.23
C MET A 279 36.01 18.17 -10.61
N ARG A 280 35.14 18.68 -9.73
CA ARG A 280 34.47 19.98 -9.92
C ARG A 280 35.48 21.14 -10.03
N ARG A 281 36.50 21.13 -9.19
CA ARG A 281 37.56 22.14 -9.22
C ARG A 281 38.34 22.04 -10.53
N ASP A 282 38.74 20.85 -10.96
CA ASP A 282 39.50 20.63 -12.19
C ASP A 282 38.70 21.03 -13.45
N ILE A 283 37.39 20.80 -13.44
CA ILE A 283 36.47 21.28 -14.49
C ILE A 283 36.46 22.82 -14.53
N LEU A 284 36.36 23.48 -13.36
CA LEU A 284 36.37 24.95 -13.29
C LEU A 284 37.69 25.54 -13.76
N GLU A 285 38.83 24.96 -13.37
CA GLU A 285 40.15 25.37 -13.85
C GLU A 285 40.28 25.16 -15.37
N ALA A 286 39.80 24.07 -15.91
CA ALA A 286 39.78 23.84 -17.35
C ALA A 286 38.93 24.86 -18.11
N LEU A 287 37.80 25.29 -17.52
CA LEU A 287 36.95 26.33 -18.09
C LEU A 287 37.63 27.73 -18.07
N GLU A 288 38.56 28.00 -17.13
CA GLU A 288 39.31 29.25 -17.10
C GLU A 288 40.24 29.45 -18.32
N ALA A 289 40.68 28.35 -18.93
CA ALA A 289 41.52 28.41 -20.14
C ALA A 289 40.72 28.78 -21.42
N LEU A 290 39.38 28.84 -21.35
CA LEU A 290 38.52 29.26 -22.46
C LEU A 290 38.33 30.77 -22.51
N SER A 291 37.96 31.27 -23.68
CA SER A 291 37.54 32.69 -23.79
C SER A 291 36.28 32.97 -22.94
N PRO A 292 36.07 34.22 -22.45
CA PRO A 292 34.93 34.54 -21.61
C PRO A 292 33.57 34.18 -22.24
N ARG A 293 33.45 34.31 -23.56
CA ARG A 293 32.20 33.94 -24.28
C ARG A 293 31.99 32.45 -24.35
N GLU A 294 33.01 31.65 -24.61
CA GLU A 294 32.97 30.21 -24.67
C GLU A 294 32.61 29.62 -23.29
N ARG A 295 33.24 30.15 -22.24
CA ARG A 295 32.98 29.80 -20.84
C ARG A 295 31.52 30.05 -20.48
N LEU A 296 31.01 31.24 -20.78
CA LEU A 296 29.64 31.62 -20.46
C LEU A 296 28.61 30.74 -21.17
N VAL A 297 28.84 30.41 -22.46
CA VAL A 297 27.97 29.48 -23.21
C VAL A 297 27.91 28.14 -22.56
N LEU A 298 29.05 27.53 -22.17
CA LEU A 298 29.08 26.21 -21.50
C LEU A 298 28.45 26.28 -20.10
N GLN A 299 28.72 27.31 -19.32
CA GLN A 299 28.12 27.48 -18.00
C GLN A 299 26.61 27.57 -18.05
N LEU A 300 26.03 28.32 -18.98
CA LEU A 300 24.59 28.40 -19.17
C LEU A 300 24.00 27.14 -19.75
N ARG A 301 24.68 26.51 -20.69
CA ARG A 301 24.22 25.28 -21.35
C ARG A 301 24.13 24.10 -20.41
N PHE A 302 25.13 23.90 -19.57
CA PHE A 302 25.22 22.77 -18.64
C PHE A 302 24.77 23.13 -17.20
N GLY A 303 24.37 24.38 -16.96
CA GLY A 303 23.90 24.81 -15.64
C GLY A 303 24.98 24.77 -14.56
N LEU A 304 26.25 25.01 -14.94
CA LEU A 304 27.39 24.93 -14.01
C LEU A 304 27.39 25.97 -12.89
N THR A 305 26.65 27.05 -13.05
CA THR A 305 26.52 28.15 -12.07
C THR A 305 25.25 28.08 -11.24
N ASP A 306 24.13 27.73 -11.84
CA ASP A 306 22.79 27.77 -11.23
C ASP A 306 22.11 26.40 -11.15
N GLY A 307 22.78 25.35 -11.59
CA GLY A 307 22.25 23.99 -11.56
C GLY A 307 21.17 23.70 -12.60
N GLN A 308 20.84 24.70 -13.47
CA GLN A 308 19.78 24.54 -14.47
C GLN A 308 20.34 24.47 -15.89
N PRO A 309 20.38 23.31 -16.54
CA PRO A 309 20.82 23.20 -17.93
C PRO A 309 19.79 23.86 -18.87
N ARG A 310 20.28 24.64 -19.82
CA ARG A 310 19.48 25.40 -20.79
C ARG A 310 19.61 24.82 -22.19
N THR A 311 18.57 25.00 -23.00
CA THR A 311 18.61 24.63 -24.43
C THR A 311 19.44 25.63 -25.24
N LEU A 312 19.90 25.22 -26.44
CA LEU A 312 20.65 26.10 -27.33
C LEU A 312 19.85 27.35 -27.75
N ALA A 313 18.54 27.24 -27.83
CA ALA A 313 17.67 28.37 -28.16
C ALA A 313 17.62 29.38 -27.00
N GLU A 314 17.38 28.92 -25.78
CA GLU A 314 17.34 29.78 -24.57
C GLU A 314 18.69 30.49 -24.32
N VAL A 315 19.81 29.77 -24.54
CA VAL A 315 21.14 30.39 -24.44
C VAL A 315 21.32 31.43 -25.55
N GLY A 316 20.79 31.19 -26.74
CA GLY A 316 20.80 32.14 -27.86
C GLY A 316 20.02 33.41 -27.52
N ASP A 317 18.84 33.26 -26.96
CA ASP A 317 17.98 34.38 -26.54
C ASP A 317 18.64 35.21 -25.43
N LEU A 318 19.27 34.56 -24.43
CA LEU A 318 19.99 35.25 -23.35
C LEU A 318 21.21 36.03 -23.83
N LEU A 319 21.90 35.53 -24.84
CA LEU A 319 23.13 36.16 -25.38
C LEU A 319 22.89 37.00 -26.64
N ASN A 320 21.63 37.10 -27.10
CA ASN A 320 21.24 37.82 -28.35
C ASN A 320 21.99 37.29 -29.57
N ILE A 321 22.14 35.98 -29.71
CA ILE A 321 22.78 35.31 -30.86
C ILE A 321 21.91 34.16 -31.37
N SER A 322 22.11 33.78 -32.65
CA SER A 322 21.32 32.69 -33.22
C SER A 322 21.68 31.35 -32.58
N ARG A 323 20.69 30.42 -32.48
CA ARG A 323 20.88 29.04 -32.00
C ARG A 323 22.08 28.35 -32.65
N GLU A 324 22.24 28.50 -33.97
CA GLU A 324 23.35 27.90 -34.71
C GLU A 324 24.71 28.48 -34.28
N ARG A 325 24.77 29.78 -33.97
CA ARG A 325 25.98 30.42 -33.45
C ARG A 325 26.33 29.89 -32.05
N VAL A 326 25.37 29.66 -31.19
CA VAL A 326 25.58 29.01 -29.89
C VAL A 326 26.19 27.64 -30.09
N ARG A 327 25.63 26.81 -31.00
CA ARG A 327 26.13 25.47 -31.33
C ARG A 327 27.59 25.48 -31.85
N GLN A 328 27.94 26.47 -32.66
CA GLN A 328 29.32 26.64 -33.14
C GLN A 328 30.28 26.93 -32.00
N ILE A 329 29.91 27.88 -31.11
CA ILE A 329 30.71 28.25 -29.94
C ILE A 329 30.86 27.06 -28.99
N GLU A 330 29.79 26.35 -28.71
CA GLU A 330 29.81 25.14 -27.89
C GLU A 330 30.78 24.09 -28.45
N ASN A 331 30.69 23.79 -29.74
CA ASN A 331 31.56 22.80 -30.38
C ASN A 331 33.04 23.23 -30.37
N GLU A 332 33.31 24.52 -30.60
CA GLU A 332 34.68 25.09 -30.53
C GLU A 332 35.23 24.99 -29.10
N ALA A 333 34.42 25.38 -28.12
CA ALA A 333 34.77 25.31 -26.71
C ALA A 333 35.06 23.87 -26.25
N LEU A 334 34.17 22.90 -26.60
CA LEU A 334 34.39 21.49 -26.28
C LEU A 334 35.62 20.88 -26.96
N ARG A 335 35.94 21.33 -28.21
CA ARG A 335 37.19 20.89 -28.88
C ARG A 335 38.43 21.41 -28.16
N LYS A 336 38.40 22.66 -27.69
CA LYS A 336 39.50 23.26 -26.90
C LYS A 336 39.64 22.55 -25.57
N LEU A 337 38.53 22.30 -24.85
CA LEU A 337 38.54 21.58 -23.60
C LEU A 337 39.09 20.17 -23.74
N ARG A 338 38.67 19.39 -24.77
CA ARG A 338 39.23 18.07 -25.02
C ARG A 338 40.75 18.06 -25.19
N ARG A 339 41.31 19.11 -25.75
CA ARG A 339 42.75 19.22 -25.93
C ARG A 339 43.48 19.55 -24.62
N ILE A 340 42.92 20.45 -23.82
CA ILE A 340 43.50 20.93 -22.54
C ILE A 340 43.32 19.88 -21.45
N ALA A 341 42.15 19.27 -21.41
CA ALA A 341 41.73 18.35 -20.32
C ALA A 341 42.12 16.87 -20.57
N ARG A 342 42.65 16.53 -21.74
CA ARG A 342 42.97 15.14 -22.12
C ARG A 342 43.96 14.46 -21.16
N GLU A 343 44.85 15.21 -20.56
CA GLU A 343 45.82 14.69 -19.61
C GLU A 343 45.28 14.67 -18.16
N ARG A 344 44.47 15.66 -17.76
CA ARG A 344 43.98 15.82 -16.40
C ARG A 344 42.69 15.03 -16.11
N LEU A 345 41.75 15.01 -17.06
CA LEU A 345 40.47 14.32 -16.89
C LEU A 345 40.48 12.84 -17.26
N ALA A 346 41.58 12.33 -17.84
CA ALA A 346 41.70 10.92 -18.17
C ALA A 346 41.67 10.00 -16.95
N GLU A 347 42.11 10.47 -15.80
CA GLU A 347 42.12 9.74 -14.54
C GLU A 347 40.70 9.45 -14.04
N TYR A 348 39.78 10.41 -14.21
CA TYR A 348 38.37 10.25 -13.79
C TYR A 348 37.56 9.31 -14.71
N TYR A 349 37.98 9.12 -15.99
CA TYR A 349 37.33 8.17 -16.89
C TYR A 349 37.78 6.72 -16.68
N ALA A 350 38.89 6.51 -15.99
CA ALA A 350 39.41 5.17 -15.69
C ALA A 350 38.75 4.55 -14.46
N SER A 351 38.05 5.35 -13.64
CA SER A 351 37.36 4.94 -12.40
C SER A 351 35.85 4.70 -12.56
N ILE A 352 35.28 4.96 -13.75
CA ILE A 352 33.88 4.63 -14.12
C ILE A 352 33.88 3.40 -15.01
#